data_ce36e5ace15fc0b9f834df614d8a5bac
#
_entry.id   ce36e5ace15fc0b9f834df614d8a5bac
#
_cell.length_a   1.000
_cell.length_b   1.000
_cell.length_c   1.000
_cell.angle_alpha   90.00
_cell.angle_beta   90.00
_cell.angle_gamma   90.00
#
_symmetry.space_group_name_H-M   'P 1'
#
loop_
_entity.id
_entity.type
_entity.pdbx_description
1 polymer ?
#
loop_
_entity_poly.entity_id
_entity_poly.type
_entity_poly.pdbx_seq_one_letter_code
_entity_poly.pdbx_strand_id
1 'polypeptide(L)'
;LGNNEVNINYLNSKNKKKKYKVTYEIVDTTKPIILLSSSITAYKGNNVNLVNKAICADNYDKRPNCYIEGDYDINKVGKYNLKYIAIDSNNNKNEKKFVLNVKEKKKSNNNTSTSRNKYLIKDLIKEHKNDKTMIGIDVSSWQGNVDFKKVKDAGVEFVIIRIGFGHKNGEIVYDNRFNEYLKNAKTNGLKVGLYFYSYAKNIKESNEQAKWIIKELNGETLDLPIAFDWEIFSGFNNYNLSLTDLNLIGESFIKEINNAGYEGMLYSSKYYLENMWNLNEYKTWLAHYIDKTNYKGEYYIWQLSNTGKVDGINGDVDLDILFLK
;
A
#
# COMPACT_ATOMS: atom_id res chain seq x y z
N LEU A 1 11.32 24.04 -0.71
CA LEU A 1 10.77 25.14 -1.52
C LEU A 1 11.32 26.50 -1.06
N GLY A 2 11.14 27.53 -1.91
CA GLY A 2 11.58 28.91 -1.66
C GLY A 2 12.98 29.20 -2.16
N ASN A 3 13.53 30.35 -1.70
CA ASN A 3 14.82 30.85 -2.16
C ASN A 3 15.99 30.03 -1.62
N ASN A 4 16.87 29.60 -2.51
CA ASN A 4 18.06 28.81 -2.23
C ASN A 4 19.29 29.46 -2.80
N GLU A 5 20.45 29.15 -2.21
CA GLU A 5 21.76 29.64 -2.62
C GLU A 5 22.74 28.51 -2.83
N VAL A 6 23.50 28.60 -3.93
CA VAL A 6 24.65 27.73 -4.17
C VAL A 6 25.88 28.60 -4.39
N ASN A 7 26.96 28.26 -3.71
CA ASN A 7 28.25 28.89 -3.89
C ASN A 7 29.13 28.02 -4.78
N ILE A 8 29.45 28.48 -5.97
CA ILE A 8 30.32 27.82 -6.91
C ILE A 8 31.74 28.37 -6.72
N ASN A 9 32.67 27.51 -6.34
CA ASN A 9 34.07 27.85 -6.27
C ASN A 9 34.75 27.47 -7.60
N TYR A 10 35.47 28.42 -8.21
CA TYR A 10 36.16 28.21 -9.48
C TYR A 10 37.53 28.92 -9.50
N LEU A 11 38.39 28.49 -10.41
CA LEU A 11 39.63 29.17 -10.70
C LEU A 11 39.43 30.09 -11.92
N ASN A 12 39.77 31.35 -11.81
CA ASN A 12 39.75 32.25 -12.95
C ASN A 12 40.94 32.00 -13.90
N SER A 13 40.99 32.71 -15.03
CA SER A 13 42.07 32.60 -16.05
C SER A 13 43.47 32.89 -15.52
N LYS A 14 43.62 33.47 -14.31
CA LYS A 14 44.88 33.74 -13.61
C LYS A 14 45.13 32.77 -12.45
N ASN A 15 44.47 31.60 -12.44
CA ASN A 15 44.55 30.57 -11.40
C ASN A 15 44.21 31.08 -9.98
N LYS A 16 43.45 32.15 -9.86
CA LYS A 16 42.99 32.64 -8.54
C LYS A 16 41.62 32.04 -8.21
N LYS A 17 41.47 31.52 -6.99
CA LYS A 17 40.18 31.02 -6.46
C LYS A 17 39.17 32.17 -6.43
N LYS A 18 38.02 31.94 -6.99
CA LYS A 18 36.89 32.86 -7.00
C LYS A 18 35.64 32.10 -6.55
N LYS A 19 34.68 32.86 -6.01
CA LYS A 19 33.38 32.35 -5.56
C LYS A 19 32.30 33.10 -6.32
N TYR A 20 31.37 32.33 -6.88
CA TYR A 20 30.20 32.88 -7.51
C TYR A 20 28.97 32.36 -6.77
N LYS A 21 28.06 33.25 -6.41
CA LYS A 21 26.84 32.97 -5.69
C LYS A 21 25.71 32.93 -6.70
N VAL A 22 24.99 31.80 -6.74
CA VAL A 22 23.77 31.66 -7.52
C VAL A 22 22.59 31.56 -6.55
N THR A 23 21.59 32.41 -6.75
CA THR A 23 20.29 32.32 -6.06
C THR A 23 19.25 31.78 -7.01
N TYR A 24 18.42 30.87 -6.54
CA TYR A 24 17.29 30.29 -7.30
C TYR A 24 16.13 30.03 -6.37
N GLU A 25 14.92 30.03 -6.91
CA GLU A 25 13.70 29.70 -6.18
C GLU A 25 13.22 28.31 -6.61
N ILE A 26 12.91 27.46 -5.64
CA ILE A 26 12.21 26.19 -5.86
C ILE A 26 10.74 26.42 -5.54
N VAL A 27 9.89 26.26 -6.54
CA VAL A 27 8.44 26.40 -6.41
C VAL A 27 7.76 25.06 -6.67
N ASP A 28 6.66 24.80 -5.98
CA ASP A 28 5.79 23.67 -6.28
C ASP A 28 4.82 24.06 -7.40
N THR A 29 4.81 23.26 -8.47
CA THR A 29 3.92 23.41 -9.61
C THR A 29 3.02 22.19 -9.81
N THR A 30 3.10 21.22 -8.88
CA THR A 30 2.35 19.97 -8.94
C THR A 30 0.97 20.19 -8.29
N LYS A 31 -0.08 19.75 -8.97
CA LYS A 31 -1.44 19.84 -8.43
C LYS A 31 -1.69 18.72 -7.43
N PRO A 32 -2.45 18.98 -6.35
CA PRO A 32 -2.92 17.91 -5.47
C PRO A 32 -3.66 16.82 -6.22
N ILE A 33 -3.52 15.58 -5.77
CA ILE A 33 -4.30 14.45 -6.28
C ILE A 33 -5.65 14.35 -5.57
N ILE A 34 -6.67 13.87 -6.29
CA ILE A 34 -8.00 13.59 -5.75
C ILE A 34 -8.36 12.15 -6.10
N LEU A 35 -8.30 11.25 -5.10
CA LEU A 35 -8.71 9.86 -5.27
C LEU A 35 -10.14 9.70 -4.75
N LEU A 36 -11.09 9.68 -5.68
CA LEU A 36 -12.53 9.70 -5.41
C LEU A 36 -13.26 8.82 -6.41
N SER A 37 -14.24 8.07 -5.96
CA SER A 37 -15.16 7.34 -6.83
C SER A 37 -16.01 8.30 -7.66
N SER A 38 -16.33 7.93 -8.90
CA SER A 38 -17.19 8.71 -9.80
C SER A 38 -18.62 8.91 -9.26
N SER A 39 -19.03 8.07 -8.32
CA SER A 39 -20.32 8.24 -7.62
C SER A 39 -20.24 7.82 -6.15
N ILE A 40 -20.98 8.53 -5.30
CA ILE A 40 -21.15 8.25 -3.89
C ILE A 40 -22.63 8.00 -3.64
N THR A 41 -22.96 6.95 -2.88
CA THR A 41 -24.33 6.72 -2.41
C THR A 41 -24.44 7.15 -0.96
N ALA A 42 -25.45 7.96 -0.65
CA ALA A 42 -25.88 8.33 0.69
C ALA A 42 -27.36 7.98 0.89
N TYR A 43 -27.78 7.86 2.14
CA TYR A 43 -29.19 7.64 2.47
C TYR A 43 -29.78 8.91 3.09
N LYS A 44 -31.01 9.20 2.69
CA LYS A 44 -31.78 10.38 3.15
C LYS A 44 -31.71 10.53 4.66
N GLY A 45 -31.39 11.74 5.09
CA GLY A 45 -31.26 12.11 6.50
C GLY A 45 -29.97 11.62 7.19
N ASN A 46 -29.11 10.86 6.51
CA ASN A 46 -27.81 10.47 7.08
C ASN A 46 -26.78 11.58 6.85
N ASN A 47 -26.19 12.06 7.91
CA ASN A 47 -25.07 13.00 7.79
C ASN A 47 -23.87 12.29 7.14
N VAL A 48 -23.40 12.79 5.99
CA VAL A 48 -22.26 12.24 5.25
C VAL A 48 -21.24 13.36 5.05
N ASN A 49 -20.07 13.21 5.62
CA ASN A 49 -18.94 14.08 5.29
C ASN A 49 -18.38 13.67 3.93
N LEU A 50 -18.78 14.38 2.87
CA LEU A 50 -18.34 14.08 1.49
C LEU A 50 -16.84 14.34 1.28
N VAL A 51 -16.26 15.30 1.98
CA VAL A 51 -14.82 15.60 1.89
C VAL A 51 -14.00 14.39 2.31
N ASN A 52 -14.42 13.68 3.36
CA ASN A 52 -13.73 12.49 3.85
C ASN A 52 -13.96 11.22 2.99
N LYS A 53 -14.75 11.31 1.90
CA LYS A 53 -14.95 10.22 0.94
C LYS A 53 -13.87 10.17 -0.15
N ALA A 54 -13.01 11.16 -0.19
CA ALA A 54 -11.86 11.22 -1.09
C ALA A 54 -10.55 11.22 -0.30
N ILE A 55 -9.48 10.70 -0.92
CA ILE A 55 -8.13 11.06 -0.53
C ILE A 55 -7.78 12.32 -1.30
N CYS A 56 -7.41 13.36 -0.58
CA CYS A 56 -6.90 14.62 -1.09
C CYS A 56 -5.47 14.75 -0.58
N ALA A 57 -4.49 14.61 -1.45
CA ALA A 57 -3.09 14.57 -1.08
C ALA A 57 -2.25 15.37 -2.07
N ASP A 58 -1.15 15.88 -1.58
CA ASP A 58 -0.21 16.65 -2.39
C ASP A 58 1.22 16.11 -2.22
N ASN A 59 2.07 16.36 -3.22
CA ASN A 59 3.47 15.96 -3.18
C ASN A 59 4.25 16.66 -2.05
N TYR A 60 3.86 17.88 -1.68
CA TYR A 60 4.55 18.71 -0.71
C TYR A 60 3.67 19.14 0.46
N ASP A 61 2.46 19.61 0.19
CA ASP A 61 1.54 20.05 1.23
C ASP A 61 0.94 18.87 1.99
N LYS A 62 1.07 18.91 3.31
CA LYS A 62 0.51 17.89 4.19
C LYS A 62 -1.00 18.02 4.37
N ARG A 63 -1.56 19.19 4.08
CA ARG A 63 -2.98 19.54 4.24
C ARG A 63 -3.44 20.48 3.14
N PRO A 64 -3.53 20.04 1.89
CA PRO A 64 -4.11 20.85 0.85
C PRO A 64 -5.56 21.22 1.21
N ASN A 65 -6.02 22.37 0.76
CA ASN A 65 -7.39 22.82 0.99
C ASN A 65 -8.36 22.03 0.11
N CYS A 66 -9.20 21.19 0.72
CA CYS A 66 -10.09 20.27 0.03
C CYS A 66 -11.53 20.50 0.42
N TYR A 67 -12.40 20.71 -0.57
CA TYR A 67 -13.81 20.98 -0.34
C TYR A 67 -14.70 20.52 -1.50
N ILE A 68 -16.02 20.52 -1.26
CA ILE A 68 -17.04 20.20 -2.26
C ILE A 68 -17.66 21.48 -2.81
N GLU A 69 -17.77 21.55 -4.13
CA GLU A 69 -18.47 22.60 -4.87
C GLU A 69 -19.75 22.04 -5.50
N GLY A 70 -20.84 22.77 -5.38
CA GLY A 70 -22.16 22.42 -5.89
C GLY A 70 -23.20 22.21 -4.79
N ASP A 71 -24.48 22.37 -5.15
CA ASP A 71 -25.60 22.29 -4.22
C ASP A 71 -26.14 20.86 -4.12
N TYR A 72 -26.41 20.41 -2.91
CA TYR A 72 -27.08 19.13 -2.64
C TYR A 72 -27.94 19.21 -1.38
N ASP A 73 -28.98 18.40 -1.34
CA ASP A 73 -29.83 18.23 -0.16
C ASP A 73 -29.84 16.74 0.23
N ILE A 74 -29.21 16.43 1.34
CA ILE A 74 -29.13 15.06 1.88
C ILE A 74 -30.51 14.54 2.35
N ASN A 75 -31.49 15.43 2.56
CA ASN A 75 -32.85 15.09 2.95
C ASN A 75 -33.78 14.86 1.76
N LYS A 76 -33.31 15.07 0.54
CA LYS A 76 -34.11 14.88 -0.68
C LYS A 76 -33.47 13.80 -1.57
N VAL A 77 -34.24 12.75 -1.85
CA VAL A 77 -33.84 11.72 -2.80
C VAL A 77 -33.58 12.32 -4.17
N GLY A 78 -32.43 12.00 -4.74
CA GLY A 78 -32.02 12.56 -6.02
C GLY A 78 -30.58 12.25 -6.40
N LYS A 79 -30.20 12.76 -7.57
CA LYS A 79 -28.81 12.74 -8.06
C LYS A 79 -28.30 14.18 -8.11
N TYR A 80 -27.16 14.41 -7.48
CA TYR A 80 -26.53 15.73 -7.41
C TYR A 80 -25.16 15.66 -8.07
N ASN A 81 -24.94 16.51 -9.08
CA ASN A 81 -23.65 16.61 -9.77
C ASN A 81 -22.78 17.60 -8.99
N LEU A 82 -21.71 17.11 -8.44
CA LEU A 82 -20.80 17.85 -7.57
C LEU A 82 -19.38 17.82 -8.09
N LYS A 83 -18.54 18.72 -7.59
CA LYS A 83 -17.10 18.71 -7.79
C LYS A 83 -16.39 18.62 -6.45
N TYR A 84 -15.34 17.83 -6.43
CA TYR A 84 -14.33 17.89 -5.38
C TYR A 84 -13.22 18.81 -5.85
N ILE A 85 -12.84 19.77 -5.03
CA ILE A 85 -11.79 20.75 -5.30
C ILE A 85 -10.64 20.50 -4.33
N ALA A 86 -9.41 20.55 -4.84
CA ALA A 86 -8.19 20.49 -4.06
C ALA A 86 -7.26 21.62 -4.50
N ILE A 87 -6.72 22.36 -3.54
CA ILE A 87 -5.80 23.50 -3.79
C ILE A 87 -4.67 23.41 -2.77
N ASP A 88 -3.41 23.43 -3.23
CA ASP A 88 -2.23 23.50 -2.39
C ASP A 88 -1.89 24.95 -1.96
N SER A 89 -0.84 25.09 -1.16
CA SER A 89 -0.37 26.41 -0.69
C SER A 89 0.24 27.28 -1.79
N ASN A 90 0.63 26.68 -2.92
CA ASN A 90 1.15 27.36 -4.09
C ASN A 90 0.05 27.73 -5.11
N ASN A 91 -1.23 27.51 -4.76
CA ASN A 91 -2.41 27.74 -5.59
C ASN A 91 -2.51 26.79 -6.81
N ASN A 92 -1.83 25.65 -6.83
CA ASN A 92 -2.09 24.66 -7.83
C ASN A 92 -3.43 23.96 -7.54
N LYS A 93 -4.37 24.08 -8.47
CA LYS A 93 -5.75 23.60 -8.31
C LYS A 93 -5.99 22.35 -9.15
N ASN A 94 -6.64 21.35 -8.50
CA ASN A 94 -7.22 20.19 -9.17
C ASN A 94 -8.72 20.08 -8.85
N GLU A 95 -9.50 19.49 -9.78
CA GLU A 95 -10.93 19.25 -9.58
C GLU A 95 -11.33 17.88 -10.12
N LYS A 96 -12.28 17.24 -9.45
CA LYS A 96 -12.86 15.97 -9.88
C LYS A 96 -14.40 15.98 -9.74
N LYS A 97 -15.09 15.73 -10.84
CA LYS A 97 -16.55 15.62 -10.87
C LYS A 97 -17.00 14.27 -10.33
N PHE A 98 -18.11 14.26 -9.58
CA PHE A 98 -18.74 13.04 -9.12
C PHE A 98 -20.26 13.24 -8.94
N VAL A 99 -20.98 12.13 -8.79
CA VAL A 99 -22.41 12.14 -8.55
C VAL A 99 -22.71 11.66 -7.14
N LEU A 100 -23.38 12.50 -6.34
CA LEU A 100 -23.96 12.06 -5.09
C LEU A 100 -25.38 11.52 -5.35
N ASN A 101 -25.59 10.22 -5.05
CA ASN A 101 -26.89 9.57 -5.14
C ASN A 101 -27.51 9.48 -3.75
N VAL A 102 -28.50 10.33 -3.45
CA VAL A 102 -29.28 10.23 -2.21
C VAL A 102 -30.45 9.27 -2.44
N LYS A 103 -30.53 8.21 -1.65
CA LYS A 103 -31.57 7.15 -1.74
C LYS A 103 -32.37 7.05 -0.45
N GLU A 104 -33.60 6.55 -0.55
CA GLU A 104 -34.34 6.13 0.65
C GLU A 104 -33.60 4.98 1.34
N LYS A 105 -33.63 4.97 2.68
CA LYS A 105 -33.07 3.87 3.47
C LYS A 105 -33.98 2.65 3.28
N LYS A 106 -33.53 1.64 2.53
CA LYS A 106 -34.26 0.37 2.46
C LYS A 106 -34.33 -0.25 3.85
N LYS A 107 -35.51 -0.67 4.31
CA LYS A 107 -35.59 -1.60 5.44
C LYS A 107 -34.78 -2.83 5.06
N SER A 108 -33.82 -3.19 5.89
CA SER A 108 -32.94 -4.33 5.70
C SER A 108 -33.79 -5.61 5.68
N ASN A 109 -34.06 -6.16 4.52
CA ASN A 109 -34.31 -7.58 4.40
C ASN A 109 -32.92 -8.23 4.28
N ASN A 110 -32.54 -8.95 5.33
CA ASN A 110 -31.30 -9.70 5.40
C ASN A 110 -31.18 -10.68 4.23
N ASN A 111 -29.94 -10.88 3.82
CA ASN A 111 -29.40 -11.91 2.92
C ASN A 111 -29.38 -11.59 1.43
N THR A 112 -28.31 -10.89 1.02
CA THR A 112 -27.58 -11.29 -0.16
C THR A 112 -26.10 -11.27 0.21
N SER A 113 -25.60 -12.37 0.73
CA SER A 113 -24.20 -12.69 0.60
C SER A 113 -23.96 -12.83 -0.90
N THR A 114 -23.35 -11.85 -1.53
CA THR A 114 -22.70 -12.04 -2.82
C THR A 114 -21.61 -13.08 -2.56
N SER A 115 -21.85 -14.34 -2.97
CA SER A 115 -20.80 -15.35 -2.98
C SER A 115 -19.74 -14.82 -3.96
N ARG A 116 -18.65 -14.27 -3.43
CA ARG A 116 -17.46 -14.04 -4.23
C ARG A 116 -17.03 -15.40 -4.75
N ASN A 117 -16.73 -15.50 -6.05
CA ASN A 117 -16.19 -16.73 -6.61
C ASN A 117 -14.94 -17.09 -5.80
N LYS A 118 -14.97 -18.25 -5.15
CA LYS A 118 -13.82 -18.74 -4.38
C LYS A 118 -12.79 -19.24 -5.37
N TYR A 119 -11.60 -18.67 -5.31
CA TYR A 119 -10.48 -19.10 -6.14
C TYR A 119 -9.84 -20.36 -5.53
N LEU A 120 -9.78 -21.45 -6.28
CA LEU A 120 -9.13 -22.68 -5.82
C LEU A 120 -7.65 -22.65 -6.22
N ILE A 121 -6.75 -23.05 -5.33
CA ILE A 121 -5.31 -23.09 -5.60
C ILE A 121 -4.99 -23.94 -6.84
N LYS A 122 -5.70 -25.04 -7.08
CA LYS A 122 -5.51 -25.89 -8.26
C LYS A 122 -5.83 -25.17 -9.58
N ASP A 123 -6.78 -24.25 -9.58
CA ASP A 123 -7.15 -23.48 -10.76
C ASP A 123 -6.06 -22.43 -11.02
N LEU A 124 -5.55 -21.79 -9.97
CA LEU A 124 -4.39 -20.87 -10.04
C LEU A 124 -3.16 -21.58 -10.64
N ILE A 125 -2.83 -22.76 -10.13
CA ILE A 125 -1.71 -23.57 -10.64
C ILE A 125 -1.89 -23.85 -12.13
N LYS A 126 -3.07 -24.30 -12.53
CA LYS A 126 -3.38 -24.63 -13.92
C LYS A 126 -3.25 -23.42 -14.85
N GLU A 127 -3.62 -22.24 -14.39
CA GLU A 127 -3.65 -21.01 -15.22
C GLU A 127 -2.32 -20.29 -15.26
N HIS A 128 -1.54 -20.30 -14.17
CA HIS A 128 -0.41 -19.40 -14.00
C HIS A 128 0.94 -20.10 -13.76
N LYS A 129 0.97 -21.42 -13.40
CA LYS A 129 2.23 -22.09 -13.15
C LYS A 129 2.95 -22.40 -14.45
N ASN A 130 4.22 -21.96 -14.52
CA ASN A 130 5.16 -22.24 -15.61
C ASN A 130 6.61 -22.10 -15.08
N ASP A 131 7.61 -22.27 -15.96
CA ASP A 131 9.03 -22.20 -15.58
C ASP A 131 9.50 -20.82 -15.05
N LYS A 132 8.68 -19.77 -15.27
CA LYS A 132 8.97 -18.40 -14.84
C LYS A 132 8.12 -17.93 -13.67
N THR A 133 7.32 -18.80 -13.08
CA THR A 133 6.43 -18.44 -11.98
C THR A 133 6.49 -19.43 -10.84
N MET A 134 6.25 -18.94 -9.64
CA MET A 134 6.00 -19.75 -8.45
C MET A 134 4.62 -19.37 -7.90
N ILE A 135 3.92 -20.37 -7.35
CA ILE A 135 2.61 -20.20 -6.74
C ILE A 135 2.77 -20.12 -5.22
N GLY A 136 2.15 -19.13 -4.62
CA GLY A 136 2.26 -18.86 -3.20
C GLY A 136 0.99 -18.41 -2.53
N ILE A 137 1.14 -18.20 -1.25
CA ILE A 137 0.11 -17.64 -0.35
C ILE A 137 0.75 -16.62 0.59
N ASP A 138 -0.07 -15.74 1.16
CA ASP A 138 0.36 -15.02 2.33
C ASP A 138 -0.56 -15.31 3.53
N VAL A 139 0.03 -15.31 4.73
CA VAL A 139 -0.64 -15.74 5.95
C VAL A 139 -0.25 -14.89 7.15
N SER A 140 -1.15 -14.81 8.10
CA SER A 140 -0.95 -14.24 9.43
C SER A 140 -1.70 -15.07 10.47
N SER A 141 -1.70 -14.64 11.71
CA SER A 141 -2.51 -15.28 12.76
C SER A 141 -4.01 -15.38 12.45
N TRP A 142 -4.50 -14.63 11.44
CA TRP A 142 -5.89 -14.72 10.98
C TRP A 142 -6.24 -16.09 10.38
N GLN A 143 -5.30 -16.82 9.78
CA GLN A 143 -5.51 -18.15 9.22
C GLN A 143 -5.57 -19.24 10.31
N GLY A 144 -5.24 -18.93 11.55
CA GLY A 144 -5.33 -19.86 12.70
C GLY A 144 -4.36 -21.04 12.57
N ASN A 145 -4.87 -22.26 12.59
CA ASN A 145 -4.03 -23.44 12.39
C ASN A 145 -3.81 -23.72 10.90
N VAL A 146 -2.55 -23.74 10.48
CA VAL A 146 -2.13 -24.03 9.10
C VAL A 146 -1.33 -25.34 9.07
N ASP A 147 -1.80 -26.31 8.28
CA ASP A 147 -1.05 -27.54 7.99
C ASP A 147 -0.18 -27.31 6.75
N PHE A 148 1.06 -26.85 6.98
CA PHE A 148 1.99 -26.51 5.90
C PHE A 148 2.40 -27.72 5.05
N LYS A 149 2.27 -28.95 5.57
CA LYS A 149 2.46 -30.15 4.74
C LYS A 149 1.39 -30.24 3.67
N LYS A 150 0.11 -30.12 4.06
CA LYS A 150 -1.02 -30.12 3.08
C LYS A 150 -0.93 -28.93 2.15
N VAL A 151 -0.56 -27.76 2.63
CA VAL A 151 -0.34 -26.55 1.78
C VAL A 151 0.73 -26.86 0.71
N LYS A 152 1.85 -27.48 1.07
CA LYS A 152 2.89 -27.89 0.13
C LYS A 152 2.37 -28.95 -0.85
N ASP A 153 1.68 -29.96 -0.34
CA ASP A 153 1.11 -31.06 -1.16
C ASP A 153 0.05 -30.53 -2.14
N ALA A 154 -0.62 -29.42 -1.83
CA ALA A 154 -1.56 -28.72 -2.71
C ALA A 154 -0.87 -27.95 -3.85
N GLY A 155 0.47 -27.89 -3.88
CA GLY A 155 1.26 -27.27 -4.94
C GLY A 155 1.72 -25.84 -4.66
N VAL A 156 1.57 -25.35 -3.43
CA VAL A 156 2.15 -24.08 -2.99
C VAL A 156 3.68 -24.22 -2.90
N GLU A 157 4.40 -23.20 -3.38
CA GLU A 157 5.86 -23.21 -3.46
C GLU A 157 6.51 -22.19 -2.52
N PHE A 158 5.80 -21.10 -2.20
CA PHE A 158 6.27 -20.09 -1.27
C PHE A 158 5.16 -19.55 -0.37
N VAL A 159 5.56 -18.95 0.72
CA VAL A 159 4.66 -18.26 1.65
C VAL A 159 5.27 -16.94 2.09
N ILE A 160 4.45 -15.88 2.16
CA ILE A 160 4.80 -14.62 2.80
C ILE A 160 4.10 -14.58 4.16
N ILE A 161 4.86 -14.50 5.25
CA ILE A 161 4.35 -14.61 6.62
C ILE A 161 4.38 -13.25 7.31
N ARG A 162 3.29 -12.86 7.97
CA ARG A 162 3.31 -11.67 8.80
C ARG A 162 4.19 -11.88 10.03
N ILE A 163 5.26 -11.07 10.15
CA ILE A 163 6.09 -11.10 11.37
C ILE A 163 5.45 -10.31 12.51
N GLY A 164 4.74 -9.27 12.19
CA GLY A 164 4.10 -8.40 13.18
C GLY A 164 3.36 -7.23 12.53
N PHE A 165 2.89 -6.33 13.36
CA PHE A 165 2.19 -5.13 12.91
C PHE A 165 2.40 -3.97 13.89
N GLY A 166 2.32 -2.75 13.36
CA GLY A 166 2.30 -1.55 14.17
C GLY A 166 0.89 -1.22 14.67
N HIS A 167 0.78 -0.36 15.67
CA HIS A 167 -0.45 0.28 16.09
C HIS A 167 -0.38 1.81 15.86
N LYS A 168 -1.55 2.46 15.85
CA LYS A 168 -1.66 3.92 15.72
C LYS A 168 -0.95 4.72 16.81
N ASN A 169 -0.69 4.12 17.96
CA ASN A 169 0.06 4.68 19.10
C ASN A 169 1.58 4.47 18.99
N GLY A 170 2.06 3.81 17.91
CA GLY A 170 3.48 3.51 17.70
C GLY A 170 3.94 2.17 18.29
N GLU A 171 3.07 1.45 19.01
CA GLU A 171 3.38 0.12 19.54
C GLU A 171 3.60 -0.89 18.39
N ILE A 172 4.58 -1.79 18.55
CA ILE A 172 4.84 -2.90 17.65
C ILE A 172 4.36 -4.18 18.30
N VAL A 173 3.53 -4.93 17.60
CA VAL A 173 2.97 -6.20 18.07
C VAL A 173 3.49 -7.34 17.23
N TYR A 174 4.02 -8.34 17.90
CA TYR A 174 4.48 -9.57 17.29
C TYR A 174 3.29 -10.44 16.85
N ASP A 175 3.34 -11.02 15.65
CA ASP A 175 2.31 -11.97 15.24
C ASP A 175 2.51 -13.30 15.99
N ASN A 176 1.54 -13.69 16.78
CA ASN A 176 1.65 -14.83 17.71
C ASN A 176 1.80 -16.19 17.01
N ARG A 177 1.60 -16.25 15.68
CA ARG A 177 1.81 -17.46 14.87
C ARG A 177 3.12 -17.44 14.08
N PHE A 178 3.84 -16.33 14.10
CA PHE A 178 5.02 -16.15 13.22
C PHE A 178 6.05 -17.27 13.38
N ASN A 179 6.51 -17.54 14.61
CA ASN A 179 7.55 -18.57 14.84
C ASN A 179 7.11 -19.97 14.43
N GLU A 180 5.85 -20.31 14.74
CA GLU A 180 5.27 -21.59 14.35
C GLU A 180 5.22 -21.74 12.83
N TYR A 181 4.73 -20.70 12.15
CA TYR A 181 4.58 -20.68 10.70
C TYR A 181 5.94 -20.72 10.00
N LEU A 182 6.88 -19.87 10.43
CA LEU A 182 8.23 -19.84 9.86
C LEU A 182 8.90 -21.22 9.93
N LYS A 183 8.89 -21.85 11.11
CA LYS A 183 9.46 -23.18 11.33
C LYS A 183 8.77 -24.23 10.43
N ASN A 184 7.43 -24.27 10.45
CA ASN A 184 6.68 -25.29 9.72
C ASN A 184 6.75 -25.10 8.20
N ALA A 185 6.73 -23.87 7.70
CA ALA A 185 6.91 -23.58 6.27
C ALA A 185 8.28 -24.07 5.78
N LYS A 186 9.35 -23.71 6.47
CA LYS A 186 10.72 -24.14 6.12
C LYS A 186 10.87 -25.66 6.21
N THR A 187 10.36 -26.30 7.26
CA THR A 187 10.43 -27.76 7.45
C THR A 187 9.74 -28.50 6.29
N ASN A 188 8.70 -27.93 5.70
CA ASN A 188 7.98 -28.49 4.57
C ASN A 188 8.51 -28.02 3.21
N GLY A 189 9.66 -27.34 3.16
CA GLY A 189 10.34 -26.94 1.92
C GLY A 189 9.63 -25.86 1.13
N LEU A 190 8.87 -24.99 1.80
CA LEU A 190 8.36 -23.74 1.22
C LEU A 190 9.44 -22.67 1.26
N LYS A 191 9.54 -21.86 0.21
CA LYS A 191 10.31 -20.61 0.25
C LYS A 191 9.58 -19.58 1.10
N VAL A 192 10.31 -18.83 1.92
CA VAL A 192 9.70 -17.93 2.90
C VAL A 192 10.14 -16.49 2.66
N GLY A 193 9.17 -15.59 2.59
CA GLY A 193 9.30 -14.17 2.74
C GLY A 193 8.43 -13.65 3.89
N LEU A 194 8.52 -12.37 4.18
CA LEU A 194 7.80 -11.78 5.28
C LEU A 194 7.06 -10.51 4.88
N TYR A 195 6.07 -10.11 5.69
CA TYR A 195 5.53 -8.77 5.64
C TYR A 195 5.30 -8.19 7.04
N PHE A 196 5.31 -6.88 7.12
CA PHE A 196 4.99 -6.12 8.31
C PHE A 196 3.88 -5.12 8.01
N TYR A 197 2.74 -5.23 8.70
CA TYR A 197 1.62 -4.32 8.54
C TYR A 197 1.89 -3.03 9.31
N SER A 198 2.23 -1.97 8.60
CA SER A 198 2.77 -0.73 9.17
C SER A 198 1.70 0.33 9.40
N TYR A 199 1.82 1.04 10.53
CA TYR A 199 1.10 2.28 10.85
C TYR A 199 2.04 3.47 10.99
N ALA A 200 3.27 3.38 10.46
CA ALA A 200 4.26 4.44 10.59
C ALA A 200 3.77 5.78 10.01
N LYS A 201 4.01 6.84 10.76
CA LYS A 201 3.63 8.22 10.42
C LYS A 201 4.83 9.11 10.11
N ASN A 202 6.03 8.60 10.28
CA ASN A 202 7.29 9.29 10.01
C ASN A 202 8.41 8.27 9.81
N ILE A 203 9.54 8.76 9.30
CA ILE A 203 10.77 7.98 9.03
C ILE A 203 11.28 7.28 10.31
N LYS A 204 11.20 7.94 11.47
CA LYS A 204 11.68 7.36 12.72
C LYS A 204 10.91 6.10 13.10
N GLU A 205 9.58 6.17 13.09
CA GLU A 205 8.71 5.00 13.36
C GLU A 205 8.96 3.87 12.35
N SER A 206 9.11 4.21 11.08
CA SER A 206 9.40 3.25 10.01
C SER A 206 10.72 2.52 10.23
N ASN A 207 11.78 3.26 10.56
CA ASN A 207 13.09 2.68 10.89
C ASN A 207 13.05 1.84 12.16
N GLU A 208 12.31 2.27 13.19
CA GLU A 208 12.12 1.49 14.43
C GLU A 208 11.45 0.14 14.14
N GLN A 209 10.44 0.11 13.25
CA GLN A 209 9.78 -1.12 12.82
C GLN A 209 10.74 -2.04 12.06
N ALA A 210 11.52 -1.52 11.11
CA ALA A 210 12.51 -2.30 10.38
C ALA A 210 13.59 -2.88 11.32
N LYS A 211 14.13 -2.09 12.23
CA LYS A 211 15.12 -2.53 13.23
C LYS A 211 14.57 -3.59 14.17
N TRP A 212 13.31 -3.45 14.56
CA TRP A 212 12.64 -4.47 15.35
C TRP A 212 12.56 -5.80 14.61
N ILE A 213 12.17 -5.80 13.31
CA ILE A 213 12.12 -7.01 12.47
C ILE A 213 13.50 -7.67 12.40
N ILE A 214 14.55 -6.89 12.12
CA ILE A 214 15.93 -7.38 12.02
C ILE A 214 16.36 -8.05 13.33
N LYS A 215 16.01 -7.44 14.47
CA LYS A 215 16.29 -7.99 15.79
C LYS A 215 15.54 -9.30 16.05
N GLU A 216 14.24 -9.37 15.72
CA GLU A 216 13.43 -10.58 15.91
C GLU A 216 13.89 -11.73 15.02
N LEU A 217 14.37 -11.45 13.82
CA LEU A 217 14.95 -12.44 12.91
C LEU A 217 16.28 -13.00 13.42
N ASN A 218 17.05 -12.21 14.16
CA ASN A 218 18.31 -12.65 14.78
C ASN A 218 19.24 -13.49 13.86
N GLY A 219 19.36 -13.04 12.59
CA GLY A 219 20.17 -13.72 11.58
C GLY A 219 19.48 -14.87 10.84
N GLU A 220 18.19 -15.11 11.08
CA GLU A 220 17.38 -16.09 10.34
C GLU A 220 17.39 -15.76 8.85
N THR A 221 17.68 -16.75 8.00
CA THR A 221 17.73 -16.55 6.54
C THR A 221 16.35 -16.64 5.90
N LEU A 222 16.11 -15.80 4.91
CA LEU A 222 14.88 -15.77 4.13
C LEU A 222 15.19 -16.04 2.65
N ASP A 223 14.25 -16.67 1.96
CA ASP A 223 14.35 -16.92 0.51
C ASP A 223 13.80 -15.76 -0.31
N LEU A 224 12.89 -14.99 0.25
CA LEU A 224 12.13 -13.95 -0.41
C LEU A 224 12.16 -12.64 0.43
N PRO A 225 11.79 -11.50 -0.18
CA PRO A 225 11.85 -10.20 0.49
C PRO A 225 10.98 -10.06 1.74
N ILE A 226 11.26 -8.98 2.48
CA ILE A 226 10.43 -8.47 3.57
C ILE A 226 9.63 -7.27 3.04
N ALA A 227 8.31 -7.37 3.02
CA ALA A 227 7.42 -6.36 2.49
C ALA A 227 7.03 -5.31 3.54
N PHE A 228 7.12 -4.04 3.16
CA PHE A 228 6.49 -2.92 3.82
C PHE A 228 5.04 -2.84 3.36
N ASP A 229 4.11 -3.12 4.26
CA ASP A 229 2.67 -3.10 4.01
C ASP A 229 2.02 -1.95 4.78
N TRP A 230 1.69 -0.86 4.08
CA TRP A 230 1.03 0.32 4.63
C TRP A 230 -0.27 0.57 3.89
N GLU A 231 -1.42 0.36 4.56
CA GLU A 231 -2.74 0.35 3.91
C GLU A 231 -3.73 1.39 4.48
N ILE A 232 -3.26 2.37 5.24
CA ILE A 232 -4.14 3.29 5.98
C ILE A 232 -4.63 4.45 5.09
N PHE A 233 -4.82 4.18 3.81
CA PHE A 233 -5.19 5.19 2.81
C PHE A 233 -6.55 5.85 3.09
N SER A 234 -7.53 5.12 3.62
CA SER A 234 -8.83 5.70 3.99
C SER A 234 -8.75 6.78 5.07
N GLY A 235 -7.66 6.78 5.85
CA GLY A 235 -7.36 7.76 6.88
C GLY A 235 -6.24 8.73 6.51
N PHE A 236 -5.73 8.68 5.28
CA PHE A 236 -4.55 9.44 4.86
C PHE A 236 -4.63 10.93 5.20
N ASN A 237 -5.76 11.57 4.90
CA ASN A 237 -5.98 12.99 5.18
C ASN A 237 -5.80 13.37 6.68
N ASN A 238 -5.87 12.40 7.60
CA ASN A 238 -5.73 12.61 9.04
C ASN A 238 -4.29 12.43 9.54
N TYR A 239 -3.40 11.89 8.72
CA TYR A 239 -2.01 11.59 9.12
C TYR A 239 -1.08 12.80 9.03
N ASN A 240 -1.51 13.89 8.40
CA ASN A 240 -0.67 15.08 8.18
C ASN A 240 0.61 14.75 7.43
N LEU A 241 0.48 13.99 6.36
CA LEU A 241 1.56 13.55 5.47
C LEU A 241 1.36 14.13 4.08
N SER A 242 2.44 14.55 3.45
CA SER A 242 2.51 14.73 2.00
C SER A 242 2.77 13.37 1.33
N LEU A 243 2.63 13.31 0.00
CA LEU A 243 3.02 12.11 -0.75
C LEU A 243 4.53 11.85 -0.67
N THR A 244 5.33 12.92 -0.60
CA THR A 244 6.78 12.80 -0.36
C THR A 244 7.05 12.17 1.01
N ASP A 245 6.38 12.61 2.08
CA ASP A 245 6.54 11.99 3.40
C ASP A 245 6.20 10.50 3.38
N LEU A 246 5.08 10.12 2.75
CA LEU A 246 4.66 8.72 2.63
C LEU A 246 5.74 7.89 1.93
N ASN A 247 6.26 8.38 0.82
CA ASN A 247 7.29 7.67 0.05
C ASN A 247 8.60 7.56 0.84
N LEU A 248 9.02 8.59 1.55
CA LEU A 248 10.19 8.55 2.43
C LEU A 248 10.00 7.57 3.60
N ILE A 249 8.80 7.41 4.12
CA ILE A 249 8.48 6.40 5.15
C ILE A 249 8.70 4.99 4.59
N GLY A 250 8.12 4.66 3.44
CA GLY A 250 8.30 3.36 2.80
C GLY A 250 9.75 3.10 2.39
N GLU A 251 10.40 4.09 1.79
CA GLU A 251 11.79 4.03 1.38
C GLU A 251 12.73 3.76 2.57
N SER A 252 12.51 4.44 3.70
CA SER A 252 13.36 4.29 4.88
C SER A 252 13.28 2.88 5.48
N PHE A 253 12.09 2.27 5.49
CA PHE A 253 11.91 0.87 5.90
C PHE A 253 12.71 -0.07 5.00
N ILE A 254 12.51 0.05 3.68
CA ILE A 254 13.15 -0.81 2.69
C ILE A 254 14.68 -0.68 2.76
N LYS A 255 15.19 0.54 2.88
CA LYS A 255 16.64 0.79 3.02
C LYS A 255 17.22 0.18 4.30
N GLU A 256 16.53 0.29 5.44
CA GLU A 256 17.00 -0.29 6.70
C GLU A 256 17.04 -1.82 6.62
N ILE A 257 16.03 -2.46 6.00
CA ILE A 257 16.00 -3.90 5.72
C ILE A 257 17.16 -4.31 4.80
N ASN A 258 17.38 -3.55 3.71
CA ASN A 258 18.48 -3.83 2.77
C ASN A 258 19.86 -3.69 3.41
N ASN A 259 20.06 -2.68 4.26
CA ASN A 259 21.32 -2.47 4.98
C ASN A 259 21.67 -3.61 5.95
N ALA A 260 20.67 -4.35 6.42
CA ALA A 260 20.85 -5.51 7.28
C ALA A 260 21.10 -6.83 6.50
N GLY A 261 21.18 -6.77 5.16
CA GLY A 261 21.45 -7.92 4.30
C GLY A 261 20.21 -8.72 3.88
N TYR A 262 19.03 -8.25 4.21
CA TYR A 262 17.75 -8.77 3.66
C TYR A 262 17.36 -7.98 2.40
N GLU A 263 16.34 -8.43 1.70
CA GLU A 263 15.77 -7.70 0.58
C GLU A 263 14.43 -7.06 1.00
N GLY A 264 14.30 -5.76 0.86
CA GLY A 264 13.08 -5.03 1.14
C GLY A 264 12.18 -4.91 -0.09
N MET A 265 10.87 -4.86 0.10
CA MET A 265 9.86 -4.82 -0.95
C MET A 265 8.69 -3.91 -0.51
N LEU A 266 8.02 -3.27 -1.48
CA LEU A 266 6.79 -2.53 -1.23
C LEU A 266 5.57 -3.43 -1.54
N TYR A 267 4.63 -3.55 -0.60
CA TYR A 267 3.29 -4.08 -0.89
C TYR A 267 2.28 -2.94 -1.02
N SER A 268 1.47 -2.95 -2.07
CA SER A 268 0.29 -2.10 -2.16
C SER A 268 -0.68 -2.55 -3.26
N SER A 269 -1.92 -2.08 -3.18
CA SER A 269 -2.87 -2.29 -4.26
C SER A 269 -2.52 -1.46 -5.50
N LYS A 270 -2.91 -1.99 -6.68
CA LYS A 270 -2.73 -1.29 -7.97
C LYS A 270 -3.13 0.19 -7.91
N TYR A 271 -4.29 0.48 -7.29
CA TYR A 271 -4.82 1.84 -7.25
C TYR A 271 -3.88 2.82 -6.55
N TYR A 272 -3.25 2.40 -5.45
CA TYR A 272 -2.32 3.25 -4.72
C TYR A 272 -0.91 3.25 -5.31
N LEU A 273 -0.48 2.15 -5.92
CA LEU A 273 0.78 2.11 -6.68
C LEU A 273 0.76 3.12 -7.85
N GLU A 274 -0.37 3.27 -8.52
CA GLU A 274 -0.50 4.18 -9.65
C GLU A 274 -0.69 5.65 -9.25
N ASN A 275 -1.04 5.95 -7.98
CA ASN A 275 -1.47 7.30 -7.59
C ASN A 275 -0.72 7.90 -6.40
N MET A 276 -0.12 7.10 -5.53
CA MET A 276 0.47 7.59 -4.28
C MET A 276 1.92 7.19 -4.06
N TRP A 277 2.31 6.01 -4.57
CA TRP A 277 3.66 5.51 -4.42
C TRP A 277 4.57 5.91 -5.59
N ASN A 278 5.83 6.19 -5.30
CA ASN A 278 6.89 6.45 -6.28
C ASN A 278 8.18 5.74 -5.83
N LEU A 279 8.09 4.43 -5.63
CA LEU A 279 9.18 3.56 -5.19
C LEU A 279 9.53 2.50 -6.26
N ASN A 280 9.56 2.93 -7.52
CA ASN A 280 9.73 2.04 -8.69
C ASN A 280 11.11 1.35 -8.77
N GLU A 281 12.08 1.79 -7.98
CA GLU A 281 13.41 1.19 -7.87
C GLU A 281 13.45 -0.05 -6.98
N TYR A 282 12.39 -0.29 -6.20
CA TYR A 282 12.28 -1.45 -5.30
C TYR A 282 11.34 -2.49 -5.88
N LYS A 283 11.53 -3.75 -5.47
CA LYS A 283 10.57 -4.81 -5.77
C LYS A 283 9.18 -4.43 -5.27
N THR A 284 8.18 -4.79 -6.05
CA THR A 284 6.78 -4.52 -5.72
C THR A 284 6.01 -5.82 -5.59
N TRP A 285 5.23 -5.93 -4.53
CA TRP A 285 4.17 -6.91 -4.36
C TRP A 285 2.83 -6.22 -4.63
N LEU A 286 2.29 -6.49 -5.80
CA LEU A 286 1.07 -5.89 -6.33
C LEU A 286 -0.17 -6.60 -5.81
N ALA A 287 -1.09 -5.93 -5.13
CA ALA A 287 -2.44 -6.43 -4.90
C ALA A 287 -3.41 -5.93 -5.99
N HIS A 288 -3.97 -6.87 -6.72
CA HIS A 288 -5.01 -6.57 -7.73
C HIS A 288 -5.88 -7.80 -7.94
N TYR A 289 -7.04 -7.84 -7.30
CA TYR A 289 -7.94 -9.00 -7.23
C TYR A 289 -8.77 -9.13 -8.51
N ILE A 290 -8.16 -9.72 -9.53
CA ILE A 290 -8.69 -9.89 -10.87
C ILE A 290 -7.93 -11.02 -11.59
N ASP A 291 -8.57 -11.69 -12.56
CA ASP A 291 -7.96 -12.81 -13.30
C ASP A 291 -6.76 -12.38 -14.16
N LYS A 292 -6.75 -11.15 -14.65
CA LYS A 292 -5.65 -10.60 -15.46
C LYS A 292 -5.39 -9.14 -15.10
N THR A 293 -4.24 -8.87 -14.49
CA THR A 293 -3.88 -7.49 -14.15
C THR A 293 -3.57 -6.65 -15.38
N ASN A 294 -3.99 -5.38 -15.33
CA ASN A 294 -3.65 -4.35 -16.30
C ASN A 294 -2.71 -3.28 -15.70
N TYR A 295 -2.08 -3.57 -14.58
CA TYR A 295 -1.04 -2.73 -14.01
C TYR A 295 0.13 -2.61 -15.00
N LYS A 296 0.69 -1.41 -15.14
CA LYS A 296 1.75 -1.11 -16.13
C LYS A 296 3.14 -1.00 -15.52
N GLY A 297 3.23 -0.89 -14.19
CA GLY A 297 4.49 -0.89 -13.48
C GLY A 297 5.08 -2.29 -13.39
N GLU A 298 6.35 -2.38 -12.99
CA GLU A 298 6.98 -3.66 -12.67
C GLU A 298 6.49 -4.19 -11.32
N TYR A 299 6.34 -5.51 -11.23
CA TYR A 299 6.03 -6.20 -9.98
C TYR A 299 6.76 -7.54 -9.92
N TYR A 300 7.11 -7.95 -8.71
CA TYR A 300 7.79 -9.20 -8.42
C TYR A 300 6.82 -10.28 -7.95
N ILE A 301 5.83 -9.89 -7.16
CA ILE A 301 4.74 -10.74 -6.70
C ILE A 301 3.41 -10.07 -7.07
N TRP A 302 2.42 -10.88 -7.44
CA TRP A 302 1.03 -10.45 -7.66
C TRP A 302 0.11 -11.24 -6.77
N GLN A 303 -0.54 -10.55 -5.82
CA GLN A 303 -1.66 -11.06 -5.02
C GLN A 303 -2.94 -10.87 -5.83
N LEU A 304 -3.46 -11.97 -6.37
CA LEU A 304 -4.59 -11.90 -7.31
C LEU A 304 -5.94 -12.17 -6.66
N SER A 305 -5.96 -12.73 -5.46
CA SER A 305 -7.19 -13.05 -4.74
C SER A 305 -6.98 -12.99 -3.23
N ASN A 306 -8.00 -12.53 -2.53
CA ASN A 306 -8.10 -12.59 -1.06
C ASN A 306 -9.21 -13.53 -0.58
N THR A 307 -9.65 -14.46 -1.42
CA THR A 307 -10.71 -15.45 -1.13
C THR A 307 -10.32 -16.84 -1.63
N GLY A 308 -9.02 -17.12 -1.66
CA GLY A 308 -8.45 -18.39 -2.08
C GLY A 308 -8.81 -19.54 -1.15
N LYS A 309 -8.75 -20.75 -1.70
CA LYS A 309 -8.92 -22.01 -0.95
C LYS A 309 -7.75 -22.92 -1.21
N VAL A 310 -7.10 -23.33 -0.13
CA VAL A 310 -5.91 -24.20 -0.12
C VAL A 310 -6.12 -25.30 0.93
N ASP A 311 -5.82 -26.53 0.56
CA ASP A 311 -5.84 -27.63 1.51
C ASP A 311 -4.81 -27.39 2.64
N GLY A 312 -5.24 -27.60 3.88
CA GLY A 312 -4.42 -27.29 5.05
C GLY A 312 -4.74 -25.94 5.71
N ILE A 313 -5.61 -25.12 5.10
CA ILE A 313 -6.08 -23.85 5.68
C ILE A 313 -7.60 -23.86 5.80
N ASN A 314 -8.09 -23.54 6.99
CA ASN A 314 -9.54 -23.41 7.22
C ASN A 314 -9.97 -21.95 7.00
N GLY A 315 -10.72 -21.70 5.96
CA GLY A 315 -11.18 -20.34 5.63
C GLY A 315 -10.65 -19.83 4.30
N ASP A 316 -10.62 -18.52 4.17
CA ASP A 316 -10.06 -17.83 3.00
C ASP A 316 -8.58 -17.53 3.26
N VAL A 317 -7.79 -17.54 2.19
CA VAL A 317 -6.37 -17.19 2.20
C VAL A 317 -6.02 -16.41 0.94
N ASP A 318 -5.07 -15.51 1.04
CA ASP A 318 -4.56 -14.75 -0.08
C ASP A 318 -3.71 -15.64 -1.00
N LEU A 319 -3.89 -15.47 -2.32
CA LEU A 319 -3.19 -16.24 -3.34
C LEU A 319 -2.26 -15.34 -4.15
N ASP A 320 -1.03 -15.82 -4.32
CA ASP A 320 0.06 -15.06 -4.89
C ASP A 320 0.75 -15.79 -6.06
N ILE A 321 1.25 -15.00 -7.00
CA ILE A 321 2.13 -15.45 -8.08
C ILE A 321 3.43 -14.66 -8.00
N LEU A 322 4.55 -15.33 -7.85
CA LEU A 322 5.88 -14.74 -7.94
C LEU A 322 6.45 -14.96 -9.34
N PHE A 323 7.04 -13.92 -9.91
CA PHE A 323 7.65 -13.92 -11.23
C PHE A 323 9.18 -14.03 -11.11
N LEU A 324 9.73 -15.12 -11.64
CA LEU A 324 11.17 -15.34 -11.72
C LEU A 324 11.73 -14.50 -12.88
N LYS A 325 12.74 -13.69 -12.61
CA LYS A 325 13.46 -12.91 -13.63
C LYS A 325 14.55 -13.74 -14.28
#